data_3ccd9f305946e642b9eaebd6c3d5d512
#
_entry.id   3ccd9f305946e642b9eaebd6c3d5d512
#
_cell.length_a   1.000
_cell.length_b   1.000
_cell.length_c   1.000
_cell.angle_alpha   90.00
_cell.angle_beta   90.00
_cell.angle_gamma   90.00
#
_symmetry.space_group_name_H-M   'P 1'
#
loop_
_entity.id
_entity.type
_entity.pdbx_description
1 polymer ?
#
loop_
_entity_poly.entity_id
_entity_poly.type
_entity_poly.pdbx_seq_one_letter_code
_entity_poly.pdbx_strand_id
1 'polypeptide(L)'
;MARMPREKWYDIARDVDWDLSYVDDEAVFPEWMSGQGKVPREAWAQWDEPYKVTYPEYVATQREKETGAYSVKAVLQKSRVFDQLDEGWKSVAKEHFGAVALVEDLAVYAELRMARFGLSPAWRNMAVFGALDETRHAQISLYFPHELVRKDPQYDWAHRAYQTNQWAVIAARAAFDGMMMNPNVVDVAIQLPFTFETGFTNVQFVALAADALESGDINFANMISSIQTDEARHSQQGGPTLEILVEHDPRRAQWIIDKTFWISARLFAVLTGPGMDYYTPLAMRKQSYKEFMQEWVAGQFVDQLRDYGLKKPWYWDEFMAGLDTWHHSLHLGVWYWRPTVWWNPRGGVSPGERDWLHDKYPRWEKQFGPIWDVIIGNINDGRMDLTLPRTLPWLCNLCHLPIGTAASPRNETYPVRSYPLRYNGRTYHFCSRPCRQIWWEDRDTLHDPTVLERLLGGEIQPPTVEGLLAWMGLTPDVMGDDADGYRWARSYAPHPVPATRTAKTPAAAEAGRPVPVNALFAGDFVTQLVVIRDADTVTAAASKVAAQVVGRRVPPRDAGLVVRHDGRAIPGDVTVAESGICPLDTVHVGWDPSTG
;
A
#
# COMPACT_ATOMS: atom_id res chain seq x y z
N MET A 1 27.12 -30.97 -30.09
CA MET A 1 25.93 -30.52 -30.84
C MET A 1 25.95 -29.00 -30.85
N ALA A 2 25.74 -28.38 -32.00
CA ALA A 2 25.59 -26.93 -32.06
C ALA A 2 24.25 -26.53 -31.38
N ARG A 3 24.30 -25.49 -30.56
CA ARG A 3 23.07 -24.97 -29.94
C ARG A 3 22.18 -24.35 -31.02
N MET A 4 20.88 -24.52 -30.87
CA MET A 4 19.89 -23.88 -31.76
C MET A 4 19.95 -22.36 -31.54
N PRO A 5 20.04 -21.53 -32.59
CA PRO A 5 19.93 -20.09 -32.46
C PRO A 5 18.56 -19.67 -31.92
N ARG A 6 18.51 -18.53 -31.23
CA ARG A 6 17.25 -17.99 -30.66
C ARG A 6 16.17 -17.83 -31.71
N GLU A 7 16.50 -17.16 -32.80
CA GLU A 7 15.59 -16.88 -33.90
C GLU A 7 14.95 -18.18 -34.42
N LYS A 8 15.79 -19.20 -34.63
CA LYS A 8 15.29 -20.49 -35.09
C LYS A 8 14.40 -21.19 -34.05
N TRP A 9 14.68 -21.03 -32.77
CA TRP A 9 13.79 -21.54 -31.72
C TRP A 9 12.41 -20.89 -31.80
N TYR A 10 12.37 -19.55 -31.88
CA TYR A 10 11.09 -18.83 -31.94
C TYR A 10 10.33 -19.08 -33.25
N ASP A 11 11.00 -19.25 -34.35
CA ASP A 11 10.35 -19.67 -35.60
C ASP A 11 9.67 -21.04 -35.48
N ILE A 12 10.36 -22.00 -34.86
CA ILE A 12 9.77 -23.32 -34.60
C ILE A 12 8.67 -23.25 -33.53
N ALA A 13 8.86 -22.45 -32.50
CA ALA A 13 7.89 -22.35 -31.39
C ALA A 13 6.52 -21.85 -31.85
N ARG A 14 6.45 -21.02 -32.88
CA ARG A 14 5.20 -20.57 -33.48
C ARG A 14 4.39 -21.72 -34.10
N ASP A 15 5.06 -22.77 -34.54
CA ASP A 15 4.45 -23.92 -35.20
C ASP A 15 4.12 -25.06 -34.22
N VAL A 16 4.47 -24.94 -32.95
CA VAL A 16 4.19 -25.97 -31.93
C VAL A 16 2.89 -25.72 -31.17
N ASP A 17 2.10 -24.74 -31.56
CA ASP A 17 0.80 -24.53 -30.98
C ASP A 17 -0.15 -25.68 -31.31
N TRP A 18 -1.03 -26.01 -30.36
CA TRP A 18 -1.90 -27.16 -30.46
C TRP A 18 -3.34 -26.72 -30.35
N ASP A 19 -4.13 -26.98 -31.40
CA ASP A 19 -5.55 -26.83 -31.34
C ASP A 19 -6.19 -28.00 -30.57
N LEU A 20 -6.96 -27.66 -29.54
CA LEU A 20 -7.67 -28.66 -28.77
C LEU A 20 -8.70 -29.36 -29.64
N SER A 21 -8.58 -30.70 -29.79
CA SER A 21 -9.44 -31.47 -30.67
C SER A 21 -10.62 -32.17 -29.98
N TYR A 22 -10.59 -32.26 -28.64
CA TYR A 22 -11.56 -33.03 -27.86
C TYR A 22 -12.27 -32.20 -26.79
N VAL A 23 -11.83 -31.00 -26.52
CA VAL A 23 -12.37 -30.12 -25.48
C VAL A 23 -12.47 -28.72 -26.04
N ASP A 24 -13.59 -28.07 -25.82
CA ASP A 24 -13.78 -26.69 -26.23
C ASP A 24 -12.84 -25.76 -25.45
N ASP A 25 -12.29 -24.76 -26.13
CA ASP A 25 -11.43 -23.75 -25.53
C ASP A 25 -12.09 -23.11 -24.30
N GLU A 26 -13.38 -22.81 -24.36
CA GLU A 26 -14.16 -22.26 -23.24
C GLU A 26 -14.13 -23.13 -21.99
N ALA A 27 -14.09 -24.47 -22.17
CA ALA A 27 -14.02 -25.40 -21.05
C ALA A 27 -12.62 -25.44 -20.41
N VAL A 28 -11.55 -25.21 -21.19
CA VAL A 28 -10.16 -25.22 -20.71
C VAL A 28 -9.69 -23.86 -20.27
N PHE A 29 -10.14 -22.80 -20.96
CA PHE A 29 -9.75 -21.40 -20.73
C PHE A 29 -10.95 -20.50 -20.45
N PRO A 30 -11.81 -20.79 -19.47
CA PRO A 30 -13.04 -20.03 -19.24
C PRO A 30 -12.78 -18.56 -18.91
N GLU A 31 -11.72 -18.28 -18.17
CA GLU A 31 -11.29 -16.92 -17.80
C GLU A 31 -10.83 -16.14 -19.03
N TRP A 32 -10.12 -16.80 -19.91
CA TRP A 32 -9.67 -16.22 -21.15
C TRP A 32 -10.83 -15.88 -22.07
N MET A 33 -11.73 -16.82 -22.31
CA MET A 33 -12.86 -16.63 -23.23
C MET A 33 -13.82 -15.56 -22.74
N SER A 34 -14.10 -15.52 -21.46
CA SER A 34 -15.01 -14.51 -20.88
C SER A 34 -14.45 -13.08 -20.94
N GLY A 35 -13.15 -12.91 -20.98
CA GLY A 35 -12.49 -11.62 -20.92
C GLY A 35 -12.04 -11.02 -22.25
N GLN A 36 -12.13 -11.74 -23.38
CA GLN A 36 -11.54 -11.27 -24.64
C GLN A 36 -12.32 -10.15 -25.33
N GLY A 37 -13.63 -10.14 -25.17
CA GLY A 37 -14.43 -9.05 -25.73
C GLY A 37 -14.28 -8.92 -27.25
N LYS A 38 -13.58 -7.89 -27.70
CA LYS A 38 -13.42 -7.54 -29.11
C LYS A 38 -12.15 -8.05 -29.77
N VAL A 39 -11.21 -8.61 -29.01
CA VAL A 39 -9.94 -9.08 -29.56
C VAL A 39 -10.14 -10.44 -30.20
N PRO A 40 -9.93 -10.60 -31.53
CA PRO A 40 -10.02 -11.91 -32.17
C PRO A 40 -8.86 -12.81 -31.73
N ARG A 41 -9.14 -14.11 -31.65
CA ARG A 41 -8.12 -15.09 -31.20
C ARG A 41 -6.85 -15.03 -32.03
N GLU A 42 -7.00 -14.85 -33.34
CA GLU A 42 -5.91 -14.82 -34.31
C GLU A 42 -4.96 -13.64 -34.09
N ALA A 43 -5.43 -12.56 -33.48
CA ALA A 43 -4.56 -11.42 -33.16
C ALA A 43 -3.46 -11.81 -32.17
N TRP A 44 -3.75 -12.72 -31.26
CA TRP A 44 -2.77 -13.19 -30.27
C TRP A 44 -1.64 -14.03 -30.87
N ALA A 45 -1.82 -14.60 -32.05
CA ALA A 45 -0.75 -15.26 -32.77
C ALA A 45 0.36 -14.29 -33.22
N GLN A 46 0.07 -12.98 -33.22
CA GLN A 46 1.06 -11.93 -33.50
C GLN A 46 1.92 -11.58 -32.27
N TRP A 47 1.53 -12.04 -31.08
CA TRP A 47 2.26 -11.77 -29.88
C TRP A 47 3.69 -12.35 -29.97
N ASP A 48 4.69 -11.50 -29.86
CA ASP A 48 6.09 -11.89 -29.94
C ASP A 48 6.87 -11.32 -28.77
N GLU A 49 7.78 -12.12 -28.24
CA GLU A 49 8.60 -11.75 -27.10
C GLU A 49 9.67 -10.74 -27.48
N PRO A 50 9.70 -9.55 -26.85
CA PRO A 50 10.72 -8.54 -27.15
C PRO A 50 12.13 -8.98 -26.76
N TYR A 51 12.23 -9.75 -25.67
CA TYR A 51 13.51 -10.23 -25.14
C TYR A 51 13.62 -11.75 -25.21
N LYS A 52 14.03 -12.22 -26.38
CA LYS A 52 14.13 -13.66 -26.68
C LYS A 52 15.27 -14.31 -25.91
N VAL A 53 14.95 -15.33 -25.12
CA VAL A 53 15.92 -16.12 -24.36
C VAL A 53 15.65 -17.61 -24.51
N THR A 54 16.69 -18.39 -24.71
CA THR A 54 16.58 -19.86 -24.70
C THR A 54 16.86 -20.39 -23.29
N TYR A 55 16.31 -21.56 -22.97
CA TYR A 55 16.51 -22.18 -21.66
C TYR A 55 18.00 -22.29 -21.23
N PRO A 56 18.97 -22.74 -22.11
CA PRO A 56 20.37 -22.77 -21.73
C PRO A 56 20.98 -21.39 -21.42
N GLU A 57 20.54 -20.35 -22.11
CA GLU A 57 20.96 -18.98 -21.82
C GLU A 57 20.41 -18.48 -20.51
N TYR A 58 19.13 -18.73 -20.26
CA TYR A 58 18.48 -18.40 -18.98
C TYR A 58 19.24 -19.05 -17.82
N VAL A 59 19.46 -20.37 -17.86
CA VAL A 59 20.18 -21.10 -16.81
C VAL A 59 21.59 -20.57 -16.59
N ALA A 60 22.31 -20.22 -17.68
CA ALA A 60 23.66 -19.67 -17.57
C ALA A 60 23.64 -18.29 -16.87
N THR A 61 22.72 -17.42 -17.27
CA THR A 61 22.55 -16.08 -16.67
C THR A 61 22.18 -16.17 -15.19
N GLN A 62 21.18 -16.99 -14.85
CA GLN A 62 20.76 -17.14 -13.46
C GLN A 62 21.87 -17.75 -12.57
N ARG A 63 22.66 -18.69 -13.08
CA ARG A 63 23.82 -19.21 -12.37
C ARG A 63 24.83 -18.13 -12.01
N GLU A 64 25.11 -17.21 -12.91
CA GLU A 64 26.02 -16.09 -12.64
C GLU A 64 25.46 -15.15 -11.58
N LYS A 65 24.17 -14.80 -11.68
CA LYS A 65 23.47 -13.94 -10.70
C LYS A 65 23.46 -14.56 -9.31
N GLU A 66 23.11 -15.84 -9.19
CA GLU A 66 23.11 -16.56 -7.93
C GLU A 66 24.51 -16.61 -7.30
N THR A 67 25.53 -16.89 -8.11
CA THR A 67 26.93 -16.89 -7.63
C THR A 67 27.30 -15.52 -7.07
N GLY A 68 26.96 -14.43 -7.76
CA GLY A 68 27.20 -13.06 -7.30
C GLY A 68 26.44 -12.73 -6.01
N ALA A 69 25.14 -12.95 -6.00
CA ALA A 69 24.28 -12.63 -4.86
C ALA A 69 24.67 -13.35 -3.57
N TYR A 70 24.87 -14.68 -3.65
CA TYR A 70 25.21 -15.47 -2.47
C TYR A 70 26.67 -15.30 -2.01
N SER A 71 27.59 -14.92 -2.90
CA SER A 71 28.95 -14.54 -2.51
C SER A 71 28.95 -13.29 -1.65
N VAL A 72 28.16 -12.29 -2.02
CA VAL A 72 27.99 -11.04 -1.22
C VAL A 72 27.31 -11.35 0.11
N LYS A 73 26.27 -12.19 0.13
CA LYS A 73 25.61 -12.64 1.35
C LYS A 73 26.60 -13.29 2.32
N ALA A 74 27.49 -14.15 1.84
CA ALA A 74 28.51 -14.79 2.68
C ALA A 74 29.49 -13.80 3.31
N VAL A 75 29.77 -12.68 2.65
CA VAL A 75 30.56 -11.57 3.21
C VAL A 75 29.77 -10.82 4.27
N LEU A 76 28.49 -10.59 4.06
CA LEU A 76 27.60 -9.89 4.99
C LEU A 76 27.61 -10.52 6.39
N GLN A 77 27.58 -11.83 6.49
CA GLN A 77 27.63 -12.54 7.76
C GLN A 77 28.88 -12.25 8.60
N LYS A 78 29.98 -11.95 7.94
CA LYS A 78 31.31 -11.74 8.55
C LYS A 78 31.67 -10.26 8.72
N SER A 79 30.99 -9.36 8.02
CA SER A 79 31.29 -7.94 8.05
C SER A 79 30.59 -7.22 9.19
N ARG A 80 31.13 -6.05 9.57
CA ARG A 80 30.46 -5.11 10.49
C ARG A 80 29.68 -4.01 9.79
N VAL A 81 29.49 -4.11 8.49
CA VAL A 81 28.83 -3.07 7.69
C VAL A 81 27.44 -2.78 8.26
N PHE A 82 26.66 -3.81 8.55
CA PHE A 82 25.31 -3.66 9.12
C PHE A 82 25.30 -2.83 10.41
N ASP A 83 26.28 -3.04 11.30
CA ASP A 83 26.36 -2.35 12.59
C ASP A 83 26.68 -0.83 12.43
N GLN A 84 27.18 -0.43 11.26
CA GLN A 84 27.58 0.94 10.92
C GLN A 84 26.53 1.68 10.09
N LEU A 85 25.49 0.98 9.60
CA LEU A 85 24.42 1.60 8.82
C LEU A 85 23.58 2.54 9.69
N ASP A 86 23.13 3.62 9.09
CA ASP A 86 22.19 4.54 9.72
C ASP A 86 20.86 3.85 10.04
N GLU A 87 20.24 4.17 11.17
CA GLU A 87 18.98 3.56 11.61
C GLU A 87 17.81 3.89 10.66
N GLY A 88 17.83 5.07 10.02
CA GLY A 88 16.86 5.42 8.98
C GLY A 88 17.00 4.49 7.78
N TRP A 89 18.21 4.25 7.30
CA TRP A 89 18.45 3.31 6.21
C TRP A 89 18.06 1.87 6.58
N LYS A 90 18.35 1.43 7.79
CA LYS A 90 17.87 0.11 8.28
C LYS A 90 16.34 0.01 8.24
N SER A 91 15.64 1.11 8.51
CA SER A 91 14.17 1.16 8.41
C SER A 91 13.68 1.03 6.96
N VAL A 92 14.35 1.67 5.99
CA VAL A 92 14.07 1.48 4.56
C VAL A 92 14.23 0.01 4.16
N ALA A 93 15.35 -0.60 4.56
CA ALA A 93 15.60 -2.01 4.25
C ALA A 93 14.56 -2.95 4.87
N LYS A 94 14.17 -2.73 6.13
CA LYS A 94 13.12 -3.51 6.81
C LYS A 94 11.76 -3.34 6.14
N GLU A 95 11.38 -2.11 5.82
CA GLU A 95 10.13 -1.82 5.10
C GLU A 95 10.07 -2.60 3.79
N HIS A 96 11.13 -2.50 2.99
CA HIS A 96 11.24 -3.18 1.71
C HIS A 96 11.12 -4.70 1.84
N PHE A 97 11.92 -5.33 2.68
CA PHE A 97 11.89 -6.79 2.86
C PHE A 97 10.53 -7.31 3.34
N GLY A 98 9.88 -6.58 4.24
CA GLY A 98 8.55 -6.94 4.72
C GLY A 98 7.46 -6.76 3.68
N ALA A 99 7.64 -5.84 2.72
CA ALA A 99 6.65 -5.58 1.68
C ALA A 99 6.81 -6.51 0.46
N VAL A 100 8.02 -6.92 0.12
CA VAL A 100 8.35 -7.50 -1.18
C VAL A 100 8.27 -9.02 -1.21
N ALA A 101 8.83 -9.73 -0.24
CA ALA A 101 9.02 -11.19 -0.33
C ALA A 101 7.75 -12.00 -0.66
N LEU A 102 6.60 -11.63 -0.09
CA LEU A 102 5.32 -12.32 -0.37
C LEU A 102 4.60 -11.78 -1.60
N VAL A 103 4.92 -10.58 -2.04
CA VAL A 103 4.44 -10.04 -3.33
C VAL A 103 5.09 -10.78 -4.48
N GLU A 104 6.38 -11.05 -4.40
CA GLU A 104 7.11 -11.86 -5.38
C GLU A 104 6.54 -13.28 -5.47
N ASP A 105 6.21 -13.91 -4.32
CA ASP A 105 5.55 -15.23 -4.33
C ASP A 105 4.17 -15.17 -4.99
N LEU A 106 3.41 -14.09 -4.82
CA LEU A 106 2.14 -13.88 -5.50
C LEU A 106 2.34 -13.66 -7.01
N ALA A 107 3.41 -12.98 -7.42
CA ALA A 107 3.77 -12.78 -8.81
C ALA A 107 4.10 -14.11 -9.52
N VAL A 108 4.65 -15.12 -8.79
CA VAL A 108 4.79 -16.48 -9.34
C VAL A 108 3.44 -17.03 -9.83
N TYR A 109 2.36 -16.83 -9.06
CA TYR A 109 1.03 -17.30 -9.50
C TYR A 109 0.52 -16.52 -10.71
N ALA A 110 0.77 -15.23 -10.79
CA ALA A 110 0.40 -14.41 -11.94
C ALA A 110 1.08 -14.91 -13.22
N GLU A 111 2.38 -15.13 -13.15
CA GLU A 111 3.20 -15.64 -14.25
C GLU A 111 2.79 -17.07 -14.68
N LEU A 112 2.56 -17.99 -13.72
CA LEU A 112 2.07 -19.33 -14.02
C LEU A 112 0.70 -19.33 -14.70
N ARG A 113 -0.17 -18.38 -14.37
CA ARG A 113 -1.47 -18.21 -15.04
C ARG A 113 -1.27 -17.70 -16.47
N MET A 114 -0.39 -16.74 -16.70
CA MET A 114 -0.04 -16.30 -18.05
C MET A 114 0.63 -17.43 -18.85
N ALA A 115 1.48 -18.25 -18.24
CA ALA A 115 2.06 -19.43 -18.85
C ALA A 115 1.01 -20.49 -19.26
N ARG A 116 -0.08 -20.62 -18.48
CA ARG A 116 -1.17 -21.56 -18.78
C ARG A 116 -2.15 -21.02 -19.81
N PHE A 117 -2.55 -19.77 -19.70
CA PHE A 117 -3.67 -19.19 -20.44
C PHE A 117 -3.26 -18.20 -21.55
N GLY A 118 -1.97 -17.93 -21.72
CA GLY A 118 -1.46 -17.13 -22.84
C GLY A 118 -1.71 -17.82 -24.17
N LEU A 119 -2.29 -17.12 -25.15
CA LEU A 119 -2.64 -17.68 -26.45
C LEU A 119 -1.51 -17.70 -27.47
N SER A 120 -0.32 -17.24 -27.11
CA SER A 120 0.88 -17.36 -27.93
C SER A 120 1.89 -18.31 -27.28
N PRO A 121 2.50 -19.23 -28.03
CA PRO A 121 3.61 -20.05 -27.52
C PRO A 121 4.76 -19.20 -26.96
N ALA A 122 5.08 -18.08 -27.61
CA ALA A 122 6.11 -17.15 -27.15
C ALA A 122 5.74 -16.52 -25.80
N TRP A 123 4.50 -16.09 -25.62
CA TRP A 123 4.01 -15.57 -24.36
C TRP A 123 4.09 -16.61 -23.23
N ARG A 124 3.59 -17.82 -23.49
CA ARG A 124 3.69 -18.91 -22.50
C ARG A 124 5.14 -19.22 -22.12
N ASN A 125 6.05 -19.23 -23.08
CA ASN A 125 7.47 -19.45 -22.82
C ASN A 125 8.07 -18.34 -21.93
N MET A 126 7.78 -17.09 -22.22
CA MET A 126 8.26 -15.95 -21.44
C MET A 126 7.72 -15.98 -20.01
N ALA A 127 6.43 -16.23 -19.84
CA ALA A 127 5.79 -16.31 -18.54
C ALA A 127 6.34 -17.46 -17.66
N VAL A 128 6.78 -18.58 -18.25
CA VAL A 128 7.48 -19.63 -17.48
C VAL A 128 8.80 -19.11 -16.93
N PHE A 129 9.58 -18.35 -17.70
CA PHE A 129 10.81 -17.74 -17.17
C PHE A 129 10.50 -16.68 -16.13
N GLY A 130 9.47 -15.86 -16.32
CA GLY A 130 8.98 -14.92 -15.31
C GLY A 130 8.68 -15.63 -13.98
N ALA A 131 7.91 -16.72 -14.00
CA ALA A 131 7.60 -17.48 -12.79
C ALA A 131 8.85 -18.01 -12.06
N LEU A 132 9.89 -18.39 -12.78
CA LEU A 132 11.17 -18.81 -12.19
C LEU A 132 11.94 -17.62 -11.59
N ASP A 133 11.89 -16.46 -12.22
CA ASP A 133 12.49 -15.23 -11.71
C ASP A 133 11.81 -14.81 -10.41
N GLU A 134 10.48 -14.76 -10.40
CA GLU A 134 9.70 -14.40 -9.20
C GLU A 134 9.94 -15.36 -8.04
N THR A 135 10.05 -16.66 -8.32
CA THR A 135 10.44 -17.64 -7.30
C THR A 135 11.81 -17.33 -6.71
N ARG A 136 12.75 -16.92 -7.55
CA ARG A 136 14.08 -16.50 -7.12
C ARG A 136 14.04 -15.22 -6.28
N HIS A 137 13.25 -14.23 -6.70
CA HIS A 137 13.08 -12.97 -6.00
C HIS A 137 12.49 -13.17 -4.60
N ALA A 138 11.44 -13.97 -4.50
CA ALA A 138 10.86 -14.34 -3.21
C ALA A 138 11.89 -14.99 -2.27
N GLN A 139 12.68 -15.95 -2.78
CA GLN A 139 13.72 -16.62 -2.00
C GLN A 139 14.82 -15.66 -1.55
N ILE A 140 15.34 -14.82 -2.43
CA ILE A 140 16.39 -13.85 -2.10
C ILE A 140 15.87 -12.86 -1.03
N SER A 141 14.67 -12.35 -1.22
CA SER A 141 14.04 -11.40 -0.30
C SER A 141 13.74 -11.99 1.09
N LEU A 142 13.71 -13.32 1.21
CA LEU A 142 13.62 -14.01 2.49
C LEU A 142 14.99 -14.32 3.09
N TYR A 143 15.94 -14.79 2.29
CA TYR A 143 17.24 -15.23 2.77
C TYR A 143 18.14 -14.08 3.26
N PHE A 144 18.10 -12.93 2.61
CA PHE A 144 18.93 -11.80 3.03
C PHE A 144 18.51 -11.26 4.41
N PRO A 145 17.24 -10.92 4.65
CA PRO A 145 16.83 -10.48 5.99
C PRO A 145 17.01 -11.56 7.05
N HIS A 146 16.83 -12.85 6.72
CA HIS A 146 17.03 -13.94 7.68
C HIS A 146 18.43 -13.92 8.32
N GLU A 147 19.45 -13.56 7.59
CA GLU A 147 20.81 -13.44 8.13
C GLU A 147 20.95 -12.28 9.13
N LEU A 148 20.08 -11.30 9.05
CA LEU A 148 20.09 -10.13 9.91
C LEU A 148 19.24 -10.29 11.18
N VAL A 149 18.38 -11.32 11.27
CA VAL A 149 17.49 -11.57 12.41
C VAL A 149 18.24 -11.65 13.74
N ARG A 150 19.45 -12.19 13.76
CA ARG A 150 20.28 -12.25 14.97
C ARG A 150 20.77 -10.90 15.45
N LYS A 151 20.87 -9.93 14.54
CA LYS A 151 21.32 -8.56 14.84
C LYS A 151 20.11 -7.67 15.16
N ASP A 152 19.05 -7.81 14.39
CA ASP A 152 17.79 -7.10 14.57
C ASP A 152 16.61 -8.05 14.29
N PRO A 153 15.87 -8.46 15.35
CA PRO A 153 14.74 -9.39 15.22
C PRO A 153 13.61 -8.92 14.31
N GLN A 154 13.53 -7.62 13.99
CA GLN A 154 12.51 -7.10 13.09
C GLN A 154 12.64 -7.65 11.66
N TYR A 155 13.84 -8.06 11.25
CA TYR A 155 14.03 -8.69 9.94
C TYR A 155 13.32 -10.04 9.81
N ASP A 156 12.88 -10.66 10.90
CA ASP A 156 12.05 -11.87 10.89
C ASP A 156 10.63 -11.64 10.34
N TRP A 157 10.25 -10.38 10.14
CA TRP A 157 8.93 -10.02 9.60
C TRP A 157 8.83 -10.11 8.08
N ALA A 158 9.90 -10.27 7.35
CA ALA A 158 9.90 -10.36 5.91
C ALA A 158 8.90 -11.39 5.34
N HIS A 159 8.72 -12.54 6.02
CA HIS A 159 7.80 -13.61 5.61
C HIS A 159 6.45 -13.59 6.36
N ARG A 160 6.23 -12.63 7.25
CA ARG A 160 5.07 -12.65 8.18
C ARG A 160 4.18 -11.43 8.05
N ALA A 161 4.71 -10.32 7.56
CA ALA A 161 3.99 -9.06 7.48
C ALA A 161 2.66 -9.21 6.74
N TYR A 162 2.64 -9.90 5.63
CA TYR A 162 1.44 -10.14 4.80
C TYR A 162 0.37 -11.01 5.46
N GLN A 163 0.71 -11.73 6.51
CA GLN A 163 -0.24 -12.55 7.27
C GLN A 163 -0.93 -11.76 8.39
N THR A 164 -0.56 -10.51 8.58
CA THR A 164 -1.17 -9.63 9.57
C THR A 164 -2.38 -8.90 9.00
N ASN A 165 -3.23 -8.37 9.89
CA ASN A 165 -4.35 -7.51 9.50
C ASN A 165 -4.04 -6.01 9.75
N GLN A 166 -2.79 -5.65 9.69
CA GLN A 166 -2.37 -4.26 9.77
C GLN A 166 -2.85 -3.51 8.51
N TRP A 167 -3.31 -2.26 8.65
CA TRP A 167 -3.99 -1.57 7.56
C TRP A 167 -3.14 -1.35 6.30
N ALA A 168 -1.83 -1.11 6.43
CA ALA A 168 -0.95 -0.97 5.26
C ALA A 168 -0.80 -2.31 4.52
N VAL A 169 -0.77 -3.43 5.27
CA VAL A 169 -0.77 -4.77 4.69
C VAL A 169 -2.09 -5.08 3.98
N ILE A 170 -3.22 -4.71 4.60
CA ILE A 170 -4.54 -4.86 3.94
C ILE A 170 -4.56 -4.08 2.62
N ALA A 171 -4.04 -2.84 2.61
CA ALA A 171 -3.96 -2.03 1.40
C ALA A 171 -3.07 -2.67 0.33
N ALA A 172 -1.89 -3.17 0.72
CA ALA A 172 -0.96 -3.84 -0.19
C ALA A 172 -1.57 -5.13 -0.76
N ARG A 173 -2.14 -5.98 0.08
CA ARG A 173 -2.82 -7.22 -0.37
C ARG A 173 -3.94 -6.93 -1.35
N ALA A 174 -4.83 -6.00 -1.03
CA ALA A 174 -5.93 -5.65 -1.93
C ALA A 174 -5.43 -5.13 -3.29
N ALA A 175 -4.35 -4.34 -3.31
CA ALA A 175 -3.75 -3.86 -4.54
C ALA A 175 -3.16 -5.01 -5.37
N PHE A 176 -2.36 -5.86 -4.76
CA PHE A 176 -1.68 -6.96 -5.46
C PHE A 176 -2.62 -8.10 -5.84
N ASP A 177 -3.54 -8.50 -4.96
CA ASP A 177 -4.57 -9.48 -5.30
C ASP A 177 -5.41 -8.99 -6.51
N GLY A 178 -5.75 -7.71 -6.53
CA GLY A 178 -6.49 -7.10 -7.63
C GLY A 178 -5.75 -7.10 -8.96
N MET A 179 -4.43 -6.92 -8.95
CA MET A 179 -3.58 -6.94 -10.15
C MET A 179 -3.26 -8.36 -10.59
N MET A 180 -2.74 -9.18 -9.68
CA MET A 180 -2.12 -10.47 -10.00
C MET A 180 -3.14 -11.60 -10.10
N MET A 181 -4.24 -11.52 -9.33
CA MET A 181 -5.31 -12.53 -9.33
C MET A 181 -6.54 -12.12 -10.17
N ASN A 182 -6.41 -11.09 -11.00
CA ASN A 182 -7.46 -10.75 -11.95
C ASN A 182 -7.84 -12.00 -12.78
N PRO A 183 -9.12 -12.33 -12.97
CA PRO A 183 -9.55 -13.51 -13.72
C PRO A 183 -9.04 -13.51 -15.17
N ASN A 184 -8.74 -12.35 -15.75
CA ASN A 184 -8.28 -12.23 -17.12
C ASN A 184 -6.77 -12.00 -17.21
N VAL A 185 -6.04 -12.93 -17.83
CA VAL A 185 -4.58 -12.85 -17.94
C VAL A 185 -4.08 -11.70 -18.84
N VAL A 186 -4.89 -11.20 -19.75
CA VAL A 186 -4.57 -9.98 -20.53
C VAL A 186 -4.52 -8.77 -19.59
N ASP A 187 -5.49 -8.67 -18.68
CA ASP A 187 -5.50 -7.62 -17.67
C ASP A 187 -4.30 -7.77 -16.73
N VAL A 188 -3.95 -8.99 -16.32
CA VAL A 188 -2.75 -9.26 -15.51
C VAL A 188 -1.49 -8.74 -16.20
N ALA A 189 -1.28 -9.08 -17.48
CA ALA A 189 -0.10 -8.67 -18.25
C ALA A 189 0.03 -7.14 -18.38
N ILE A 190 -1.10 -6.42 -18.46
CA ILE A 190 -1.08 -4.96 -18.54
C ILE A 190 -0.94 -4.33 -17.14
N GLN A 191 -1.56 -4.92 -16.13
CA GLN A 191 -1.52 -4.39 -14.77
C GLN A 191 -0.15 -4.60 -14.12
N LEU A 192 0.36 -5.84 -14.13
CA LEU A 192 1.62 -6.19 -13.46
C LEU A 192 2.83 -5.82 -14.34
N PRO A 193 3.18 -6.54 -15.42
CA PRO A 193 4.40 -6.26 -16.16
C PRO A 193 4.47 -4.86 -16.77
N PHE A 194 3.40 -4.38 -17.38
CA PHE A 194 3.45 -3.08 -18.06
C PHE A 194 3.32 -1.91 -17.09
N THR A 195 2.25 -1.86 -16.29
CA THR A 195 1.96 -0.65 -15.51
C THR A 195 2.75 -0.62 -14.21
N PHE A 196 2.75 -1.71 -13.44
CA PHE A 196 3.37 -1.72 -12.12
C PHE A 196 4.88 -1.92 -12.20
N GLU A 197 5.36 -2.98 -12.84
CA GLU A 197 6.80 -3.27 -12.90
C GLU A 197 7.55 -2.23 -13.74
N THR A 198 7.14 -2.03 -14.99
CA THR A 198 7.81 -1.07 -15.87
C THR A 198 7.61 0.37 -15.41
N GLY A 199 6.41 0.73 -14.97
CA GLY A 199 6.06 2.10 -14.62
C GLY A 199 6.52 2.55 -13.23
N PHE A 200 6.71 1.61 -12.28
CA PHE A 200 6.99 1.93 -10.88
C PHE A 200 8.18 1.16 -10.30
N THR A 201 8.14 -0.17 -10.21
CA THR A 201 9.11 -0.94 -9.43
C THR A 201 10.50 -0.96 -10.03
N ASN A 202 10.64 -1.09 -11.34
CA ASN A 202 11.95 -1.07 -12.00
C ASN A 202 12.70 0.23 -11.74
N VAL A 203 12.00 1.35 -11.79
CA VAL A 203 12.57 2.68 -11.50
C VAL A 203 12.95 2.78 -10.02
N GLN A 204 12.08 2.28 -9.13
CA GLN A 204 12.34 2.25 -7.69
C GLN A 204 13.56 1.39 -7.36
N PHE A 205 13.73 0.23 -7.98
CA PHE A 205 14.86 -0.66 -7.72
C PHE A 205 16.18 -0.03 -8.12
N VAL A 206 16.22 0.72 -9.22
CA VAL A 206 17.40 1.51 -9.61
C VAL A 206 17.73 2.55 -8.55
N ALA A 207 16.73 3.31 -8.09
CA ALA A 207 16.92 4.32 -7.05
C ALA A 207 17.35 3.70 -5.72
N LEU A 208 16.71 2.61 -5.28
CA LEU A 208 17.08 1.89 -4.06
C LEU A 208 18.50 1.32 -4.11
N ALA A 209 18.93 0.78 -5.26
CA ALA A 209 20.29 0.30 -5.41
C ALA A 209 21.32 1.43 -5.28
N ALA A 210 21.04 2.61 -5.85
CA ALA A 210 21.88 3.78 -5.73
C ALA A 210 21.95 4.28 -4.29
N ASP A 211 20.82 4.42 -3.62
CA ASP A 211 20.73 4.86 -2.21
C ASP A 211 21.43 3.88 -1.26
N ALA A 212 21.32 2.58 -1.53
CA ALA A 212 22.03 1.54 -0.78
C ALA A 212 23.55 1.70 -0.88
N LEU A 213 24.07 1.93 -2.09
CA LEU A 213 25.50 2.17 -2.30
C LEU A 213 25.99 3.42 -1.56
N GLU A 214 25.23 4.51 -1.60
CA GLU A 214 25.53 5.76 -0.88
C GLU A 214 25.51 5.55 0.64
N SER A 215 24.58 4.71 1.12
CA SER A 215 24.47 4.34 2.53
C SER A 215 25.55 3.35 3.00
N GLY A 216 26.35 2.82 2.07
CA GLY A 216 27.36 1.79 2.34
C GLY A 216 26.80 0.37 2.45
N ASP A 217 25.52 0.16 2.13
CA ASP A 217 24.89 -1.16 2.11
C ASP A 217 25.05 -1.87 0.77
N ILE A 218 26.27 -2.29 0.49
CA ILE A 218 26.64 -2.98 -0.74
C ILE A 218 25.82 -4.28 -0.92
N ASN A 219 25.40 -4.90 0.18
CA ASN A 219 24.65 -6.17 0.13
C ASN A 219 23.23 -5.94 -0.39
N PHE A 220 22.55 -4.95 0.14
CA PHE A 220 21.24 -4.57 -0.33
C PHE A 220 21.31 -4.09 -1.79
N ALA A 221 22.28 -3.25 -2.14
CA ALA A 221 22.49 -2.78 -3.50
C ALA A 221 22.67 -3.93 -4.50
N ASN A 222 23.50 -4.92 -4.16
CA ASN A 222 23.75 -6.07 -5.03
C ASN A 222 22.49 -6.96 -5.18
N MET A 223 21.75 -7.15 -4.10
CA MET A 223 20.51 -7.92 -4.11
C MET A 223 19.47 -7.25 -5.03
N ILE A 224 19.18 -5.98 -4.80
CA ILE A 224 18.18 -5.23 -5.58
C ILE A 224 18.57 -5.16 -7.05
N SER A 225 19.83 -4.89 -7.37
CA SER A 225 20.31 -4.88 -8.76
C SER A 225 20.18 -6.25 -9.45
N SER A 226 20.35 -7.32 -8.69
CA SER A 226 20.19 -8.69 -9.19
C SER A 226 18.73 -9.01 -9.51
N ILE A 227 17.77 -8.54 -8.70
CA ILE A 227 16.34 -8.64 -8.96
C ILE A 227 15.96 -7.76 -10.15
N GLN A 228 16.30 -6.49 -10.11
CA GLN A 228 15.93 -5.51 -11.14
C GLN A 228 16.29 -5.93 -12.56
N THR A 229 17.38 -6.66 -12.76
CA THR A 229 17.76 -7.15 -14.09
C THR A 229 16.90 -8.31 -14.60
N ASP A 230 16.21 -9.04 -13.74
CA ASP A 230 15.19 -10.01 -14.12
C ASP A 230 13.85 -9.29 -14.39
N GLU A 231 13.47 -8.37 -13.51
CA GLU A 231 12.30 -7.50 -13.67
C GLU A 231 12.28 -6.80 -15.03
N ALA A 232 13.42 -6.24 -15.45
CA ALA A 232 13.56 -5.59 -16.76
C ALA A 232 13.32 -6.55 -17.94
N ARG A 233 13.39 -7.85 -17.73
CA ARG A 233 13.09 -8.84 -18.77
C ARG A 233 11.60 -9.16 -18.79
N HIS A 234 11.03 -9.66 -17.68
CA HIS A 234 9.65 -10.13 -17.70
C HIS A 234 8.63 -8.99 -17.72
N SER A 235 8.97 -7.82 -17.24
CA SER A 235 8.13 -6.63 -17.40
C SER A 235 7.79 -6.30 -18.87
N GLN A 236 8.62 -6.74 -19.81
CA GLN A 236 8.43 -6.49 -21.24
C GLN A 236 7.28 -7.31 -21.86
N GLN A 237 6.73 -8.33 -21.20
CA GLN A 237 5.56 -9.07 -21.74
C GLN A 237 4.28 -8.21 -21.77
N GLY A 238 4.24 -7.15 -21.01
CA GLY A 238 3.10 -6.22 -21.04
C GLY A 238 2.97 -5.43 -22.35
N GLY A 239 4.08 -5.07 -22.98
CA GLY A 239 4.09 -4.28 -24.22
C GLY A 239 3.33 -4.93 -25.37
N PRO A 240 3.72 -6.11 -25.84
CA PRO A 240 3.01 -6.81 -26.92
C PRO A 240 1.55 -7.08 -26.62
N THR A 241 1.23 -7.35 -25.35
CA THR A 241 -0.17 -7.53 -24.91
C THR A 241 -0.96 -6.24 -25.06
N LEU A 242 -0.37 -5.12 -24.65
CA LEU A 242 -0.99 -3.80 -24.76
C LEU A 242 -1.18 -3.36 -26.23
N GLU A 243 -0.21 -3.61 -27.10
CA GLU A 243 -0.30 -3.32 -28.54
C GLU A 243 -1.52 -3.99 -29.17
N ILE A 244 -1.68 -5.29 -28.93
CA ILE A 244 -2.83 -6.04 -29.45
C ILE A 244 -4.13 -5.51 -28.85
N LEU A 245 -4.16 -5.22 -27.55
CA LEU A 245 -5.38 -4.71 -26.92
C LEU A 245 -5.75 -3.31 -27.41
N VAL A 246 -4.78 -2.42 -27.61
CA VAL A 246 -5.02 -1.05 -28.12
C VAL A 246 -5.58 -1.10 -29.54
N GLU A 247 -5.11 -1.99 -30.39
CA GLU A 247 -5.61 -2.14 -31.76
C GLU A 247 -7.10 -2.56 -31.79
N HIS A 248 -7.52 -3.44 -30.90
CA HIS A 248 -8.85 -4.04 -30.95
C HIS A 248 -9.84 -3.48 -29.92
N ASP A 249 -9.38 -3.08 -28.71
CA ASP A 249 -10.20 -2.45 -27.67
C ASP A 249 -9.44 -1.37 -26.89
N PRO A 250 -9.18 -0.22 -27.51
CA PRO A 250 -8.41 0.87 -26.88
C PRO A 250 -9.10 1.43 -25.63
N ARG A 251 -10.42 1.30 -25.50
CA ARG A 251 -11.13 1.77 -24.29
C ARG A 251 -10.81 0.90 -23.09
N ARG A 252 -10.76 -0.41 -23.27
CA ARG A 252 -10.38 -1.34 -22.22
C ARG A 252 -8.90 -1.16 -21.84
N ALA A 253 -8.01 -1.03 -22.84
CA ALA A 253 -6.60 -0.76 -22.61
C ALA A 253 -6.41 0.49 -21.73
N GLN A 254 -7.02 1.60 -22.11
CA GLN A 254 -6.97 2.85 -21.33
C GLN A 254 -7.51 2.68 -19.92
N TRP A 255 -8.62 1.97 -19.74
CA TRP A 255 -9.24 1.75 -18.44
C TRP A 255 -8.35 0.93 -17.50
N ILE A 256 -7.76 -0.17 -17.98
CA ILE A 256 -6.86 -1.01 -17.18
C ILE A 256 -5.67 -0.18 -16.69
N ILE A 257 -5.07 0.61 -17.57
CA ILE A 257 -3.95 1.49 -17.24
C ILE A 257 -4.36 2.56 -16.24
N ASP A 258 -5.45 3.27 -16.48
CA ASP A 258 -5.93 4.32 -15.58
C ASP A 258 -6.15 3.79 -14.17
N LYS A 259 -6.80 2.64 -14.02
CA LYS A 259 -7.04 2.00 -12.75
C LYS A 259 -5.73 1.58 -12.06
N THR A 260 -4.87 0.88 -12.77
CA THR A 260 -3.65 0.30 -12.19
C THR A 260 -2.64 1.37 -11.81
N PHE A 261 -2.45 2.37 -12.65
CA PHE A 261 -1.56 3.50 -12.32
C PHE A 261 -2.00 4.20 -11.03
N TRP A 262 -3.32 4.44 -10.86
CA TRP A 262 -3.82 5.06 -9.64
C TRP A 262 -3.53 4.22 -8.39
N ILE A 263 -3.84 2.92 -8.44
CA ILE A 263 -3.62 2.00 -7.30
C ILE A 263 -2.13 1.91 -6.98
N SER A 264 -1.28 1.77 -7.99
CA SER A 264 0.19 1.74 -7.83
C SER A 264 0.73 3.02 -7.21
N ALA A 265 0.30 4.17 -7.68
CA ALA A 265 0.70 5.47 -7.12
C ALA A 265 0.26 5.64 -5.65
N ARG A 266 -0.91 5.10 -5.27
CA ARG A 266 -1.38 5.11 -3.88
C ARG A 266 -0.51 4.21 -2.99
N LEU A 267 -0.13 3.04 -3.48
CA LEU A 267 0.75 2.13 -2.76
C LEU A 267 2.15 2.74 -2.57
N PHE A 268 2.70 3.36 -3.59
CA PHE A 268 3.98 4.06 -3.53
C PHE A 268 3.95 5.24 -2.55
N ALA A 269 2.83 5.92 -2.42
CA ALA A 269 2.69 7.02 -1.46
C ALA A 269 2.77 6.57 0.01
N VAL A 270 2.48 5.29 0.32
CA VAL A 270 2.56 4.77 1.70
C VAL A 270 3.88 4.08 2.01
N LEU A 271 4.56 3.54 1.01
CA LEU A 271 5.82 2.83 1.15
C LEU A 271 7.00 3.72 0.71
N THR A 272 7.16 3.94 -0.56
CA THR A 272 8.29 4.68 -1.15
C THR A 272 8.37 6.13 -0.66
N GLY A 273 7.22 6.79 -0.50
CA GLY A 273 7.18 8.18 -0.05
C GLY A 273 7.84 8.41 1.31
N PRO A 274 7.42 7.71 2.38
CA PRO A 274 8.08 7.79 3.67
C PRO A 274 9.53 7.32 3.64
N GLY A 275 9.84 6.27 2.90
CA GLY A 275 11.20 5.78 2.73
C GLY A 275 12.14 6.88 2.25
N MET A 276 11.77 7.58 1.19
CA MET A 276 12.60 8.65 0.61
C MET A 276 12.65 9.91 1.50
N ASP A 277 11.50 10.39 1.97
CA ASP A 277 11.42 11.72 2.57
C ASP A 277 11.63 11.75 4.09
N TYR A 278 11.51 10.60 4.77
CA TYR A 278 11.60 10.55 6.23
C TYR A 278 12.64 9.55 6.74
N TYR A 279 12.87 8.43 6.06
CA TYR A 279 13.78 7.39 6.59
C TYR A 279 15.17 7.48 5.98
N THR A 280 15.31 7.76 4.69
CA THR A 280 16.62 8.02 4.09
C THR A 280 17.33 9.15 4.85
N PRO A 281 18.58 8.96 5.31
CA PRO A 281 19.30 9.98 6.06
C PRO A 281 19.37 11.30 5.31
N LEU A 282 19.18 12.42 6.00
CA LEU A 282 19.10 13.75 5.38
C LEU A 282 20.27 14.06 4.44
N ALA A 283 21.49 13.70 4.84
CA ALA A 283 22.68 13.92 4.03
C ALA A 283 22.70 13.15 2.70
N MET A 284 21.86 12.12 2.58
CA MET A 284 21.76 11.24 1.42
C MET A 284 20.52 11.54 0.55
N ARG A 285 19.62 12.41 1.03
CA ARG A 285 18.39 12.79 0.30
C ARG A 285 18.73 13.73 -0.85
N LYS A 286 18.99 13.19 -2.03
CA LYS A 286 19.28 13.98 -3.24
C LYS A 286 18.01 14.49 -3.90
N GLN A 287 16.95 13.71 -3.80
CA GLN A 287 15.67 13.93 -4.48
C GLN A 287 14.51 13.65 -3.51
N SER A 288 13.47 14.45 -3.57
CA SER A 288 12.23 14.19 -2.84
C SER A 288 11.40 13.13 -3.57
N TYR A 289 10.50 12.48 -2.84
CA TYR A 289 9.50 11.57 -3.42
C TYR A 289 8.70 12.23 -4.55
N LYS A 290 8.30 13.50 -4.37
CA LYS A 290 7.61 14.25 -5.41
C LYS A 290 8.44 14.40 -6.68
N GLU A 291 9.70 14.81 -6.56
CA GLU A 291 10.61 14.95 -7.70
C GLU A 291 10.84 13.59 -8.38
N PHE A 292 11.06 12.53 -7.60
CA PHE A 292 11.18 11.18 -8.11
C PHE A 292 9.94 10.76 -8.92
N MET A 293 8.75 10.93 -8.35
CA MET A 293 7.50 10.58 -9.03
C MET A 293 7.25 11.41 -10.29
N GLN A 294 7.62 12.68 -10.27
CA GLN A 294 7.45 13.57 -11.43
C GLN A 294 8.43 13.25 -12.55
N GLU A 295 9.68 13.08 -12.21
CA GLU A 295 10.78 12.96 -13.17
C GLU A 295 10.87 11.54 -13.73
N TRP A 296 10.85 10.53 -12.87
CA TRP A 296 11.07 9.15 -13.27
C TRP A 296 9.78 8.41 -13.58
N VAL A 297 8.80 8.44 -12.70
CA VAL A 297 7.56 7.68 -12.89
C VAL A 297 6.64 8.37 -13.89
N ALA A 298 6.24 9.61 -13.61
CA ALA A 298 5.25 10.31 -14.44
C ALA A 298 5.79 10.66 -15.83
N GLY A 299 7.06 11.08 -15.93
CA GLY A 299 7.71 11.42 -17.20
C GLY A 299 7.78 10.22 -18.12
N GLN A 300 8.38 9.13 -17.65
CA GLN A 300 8.53 7.88 -18.40
C GLN A 300 7.16 7.29 -18.79
N PHE A 301 6.23 7.25 -17.86
CA PHE A 301 4.91 6.67 -18.11
C PHE A 301 4.12 7.43 -19.18
N VAL A 302 4.16 8.76 -19.16
CA VAL A 302 3.49 9.59 -20.18
C VAL A 302 4.08 9.35 -21.57
N ASP A 303 5.41 9.20 -21.66
CA ASP A 303 6.05 8.91 -22.93
C ASP A 303 5.64 7.53 -23.46
N GLN A 304 5.64 6.53 -22.61
CA GLN A 304 5.15 5.18 -22.96
C GLN A 304 3.68 5.21 -23.44
N LEU A 305 2.78 5.88 -22.71
CA LEU A 305 1.39 5.99 -23.14
C LEU A 305 1.24 6.62 -24.54
N ARG A 306 2.04 7.64 -24.81
CA ARG A 306 2.04 8.30 -26.13
C ARG A 306 2.47 7.35 -27.24
N ASP A 307 3.49 6.52 -27.00
CA ASP A 307 4.00 5.56 -27.97
C ASP A 307 2.94 4.51 -28.35
N TYR A 308 2.07 4.14 -27.41
CA TYR A 308 0.90 3.28 -27.66
C TYR A 308 -0.37 4.04 -28.12
N GLY A 309 -0.31 5.35 -28.34
CA GLY A 309 -1.47 6.15 -28.73
C GLY A 309 -2.51 6.36 -27.63
N LEU A 310 -2.15 6.07 -26.38
CA LEU A 310 -3.00 6.25 -25.21
C LEU A 310 -2.89 7.65 -24.62
N LYS A 311 -3.82 7.99 -23.76
CA LYS A 311 -3.90 9.31 -23.12
C LYS A 311 -3.44 9.24 -21.66
N LYS A 312 -3.04 10.39 -21.13
CA LYS A 312 -2.87 10.54 -19.68
C LYS A 312 -4.16 10.15 -18.97
N PRO A 313 -4.09 9.46 -17.82
CA PRO A 313 -5.25 9.16 -17.01
C PRO A 313 -6.09 10.40 -16.72
N TRP A 314 -7.41 10.24 -16.70
CA TRP A 314 -8.37 11.35 -16.55
C TRP A 314 -8.22 12.15 -15.25
N TYR A 315 -7.59 11.56 -14.23
CA TYR A 315 -7.32 12.16 -12.92
C TYR A 315 -5.91 12.76 -12.80
N TRP A 316 -5.18 12.91 -13.89
CA TRP A 316 -3.75 13.27 -13.87
C TRP A 316 -3.43 14.52 -13.04
N ASP A 317 -4.22 15.57 -13.14
CA ASP A 317 -4.03 16.79 -12.36
C ASP A 317 -4.20 16.56 -10.86
N GLU A 318 -5.13 15.67 -10.47
CA GLU A 318 -5.37 15.31 -9.09
C GLU A 318 -4.22 14.45 -8.54
N PHE A 319 -3.69 13.54 -9.36
CA PHE A 319 -2.50 12.77 -9.05
C PHE A 319 -1.30 13.68 -8.81
N MET A 320 -0.96 14.56 -9.76
CA MET A 320 0.17 15.47 -9.66
C MET A 320 0.06 16.40 -8.44
N ALA A 321 -1.14 16.92 -8.15
CA ALA A 321 -1.38 17.73 -6.97
C ALA A 321 -1.28 16.92 -5.66
N GLY A 322 -1.59 15.64 -5.69
CA GLY A 322 -1.50 14.72 -4.56
C GLY A 322 -0.08 14.44 -4.10
N LEU A 323 0.91 14.57 -4.99
CA LEU A 323 2.33 14.37 -4.67
C LEU A 323 2.86 15.37 -3.63
N ASP A 324 2.17 16.47 -3.40
CA ASP A 324 2.53 17.45 -2.37
C ASP A 324 2.10 17.05 -0.94
N THR A 325 1.20 16.05 -0.78
CA THR A 325 0.54 15.90 0.52
C THR A 325 0.29 14.45 0.96
N TRP A 326 -0.01 13.52 0.04
CA TRP A 326 -0.52 12.20 0.41
C TRP A 326 0.45 11.38 1.24
N HIS A 327 1.69 11.26 0.80
CA HIS A 327 2.70 10.47 1.51
C HIS A 327 3.04 11.04 2.89
N HIS A 328 3.01 12.35 3.09
CA HIS A 328 3.19 12.97 4.40
C HIS A 328 2.05 12.58 5.37
N SER A 329 0.81 12.62 4.88
CA SER A 329 -0.34 12.21 5.66
C SER A 329 -0.30 10.72 6.00
N LEU A 330 0.10 9.88 5.03
CA LEU A 330 0.23 8.44 5.23
C LEU A 330 1.37 8.09 6.18
N HIS A 331 2.50 8.81 6.11
CA HIS A 331 3.59 8.66 7.07
C HIS A 331 3.15 8.97 8.50
N LEU A 332 2.40 10.05 8.72
CA LEU A 332 1.80 10.31 10.02
C LEU A 332 0.92 9.14 10.48
N GLY A 333 0.08 8.60 9.58
CA GLY A 333 -0.73 7.42 9.85
C GLY A 333 0.13 6.23 10.27
N VAL A 334 1.18 5.91 9.50
CA VAL A 334 2.14 4.84 9.82
C VAL A 334 2.76 5.06 11.20
N TRP A 335 3.18 6.28 11.50
CA TRP A 335 3.79 6.58 12.78
C TRP A 335 2.82 6.46 13.97
N TYR A 336 1.58 6.90 13.83
CA TYR A 336 0.57 6.75 14.88
C TYR A 336 0.24 5.29 15.18
N TRP A 337 0.11 4.46 14.15
CA TRP A 337 -0.10 3.00 14.31
C TRP A 337 1.20 2.21 14.29
N ARG A 338 2.33 2.86 14.64
CA ARG A 338 3.68 2.26 14.62
C ARG A 338 3.82 0.90 15.29
N PRO A 339 3.10 0.54 16.38
CA PRO A 339 3.20 -0.80 16.92
C PRO A 339 2.69 -1.90 16.00
N THR A 340 2.05 -1.54 14.89
CA THR A 340 1.47 -2.47 13.92
C THR A 340 2.32 -2.64 12.66
N VAL A 341 3.42 -1.91 12.52
CA VAL A 341 4.32 -2.01 11.37
C VAL A 341 5.63 -2.72 11.74
N TRP A 342 6.31 -3.27 10.75
CA TRP A 342 7.51 -4.10 10.92
C TRP A 342 8.83 -3.34 10.72
N TRP A 343 8.79 -2.04 10.65
CA TRP A 343 9.96 -1.15 10.56
C TRP A 343 9.83 -0.01 11.56
N ASN A 344 10.89 0.79 11.71
CA ASN A 344 10.94 1.92 12.64
C ASN A 344 10.48 3.22 11.98
N PRO A 345 9.20 3.62 12.03
CA PRO A 345 8.80 4.94 11.57
C PRO A 345 9.45 6.03 12.45
N ARG A 346 9.85 7.11 11.82
CA ARG A 346 10.45 8.23 12.55
C ARG A 346 9.38 8.93 13.41
N GLY A 347 9.72 9.13 14.68
CA GLY A 347 8.86 9.81 15.67
C GLY A 347 9.02 11.32 15.72
N GLY A 348 9.45 11.95 14.64
CA GLY A 348 9.64 13.39 14.59
C GLY A 348 10.44 13.82 13.38
N VAL A 349 10.63 15.12 13.25
CA VAL A 349 11.45 15.76 12.21
C VAL A 349 12.43 16.69 12.90
N SER A 350 13.73 16.48 12.66
CA SER A 350 14.77 17.39 13.12
C SER A 350 14.64 18.76 12.44
N PRO A 351 15.22 19.83 12.99
CA PRO A 351 15.20 21.14 12.34
C PRO A 351 15.68 21.11 10.90
N GLY A 352 16.79 20.42 10.61
CA GLY A 352 17.32 20.32 9.26
C GLY A 352 16.40 19.52 8.31
N GLU A 353 15.74 18.47 8.78
CA GLU A 353 14.73 17.73 8.00
C GLU A 353 13.49 18.59 7.74
N ARG A 354 13.08 19.41 8.73
CA ARG A 354 11.96 20.33 8.58
C ARG A 354 12.25 21.41 7.53
N ASP A 355 13.45 21.98 7.55
CA ASP A 355 13.91 22.94 6.54
C ASP A 355 13.90 22.29 5.14
N TRP A 356 14.41 21.07 5.01
CA TRP A 356 14.41 20.33 3.76
C TRP A 356 12.98 20.04 3.25
N LEU A 357 12.08 19.59 4.14
CA LEU A 357 10.68 19.33 3.81
C LEU A 357 9.95 20.62 3.39
N HIS A 358 10.24 21.74 4.06
CA HIS A 358 9.67 23.04 3.69
C HIS A 358 10.16 23.50 2.30
N ASP A 359 11.44 23.30 1.99
CA ASP A 359 12.02 23.63 0.68
C ASP A 359 11.36 22.82 -0.45
N LYS A 360 11.22 21.49 -0.25
CA LYS A 360 10.63 20.58 -1.24
C LYS A 360 9.11 20.70 -1.35
N TYR A 361 8.43 21.01 -0.25
CA TYR A 361 6.97 21.05 -0.11
C TYR A 361 6.52 22.33 0.57
N PRO A 362 6.31 23.43 -0.17
CA PRO A 362 6.07 24.76 0.43
C PRO A 362 4.86 24.85 1.38
N ARG A 363 3.90 23.89 1.28
CA ARG A 363 2.73 23.82 2.18
C ARG A 363 2.95 22.91 3.39
N TRP A 364 4.06 22.18 3.46
CA TRP A 364 4.32 21.18 4.49
C TRP A 364 4.25 21.78 5.89
N GLU A 365 4.95 22.89 6.11
CA GLU A 365 5.00 23.56 7.41
C GLU A 365 3.59 23.95 7.92
N LYS A 366 2.75 24.51 7.05
CA LYS A 366 1.38 24.89 7.40
C LYS A 366 0.48 23.69 7.68
N GLN A 367 0.63 22.61 6.94
CA GLN A 367 -0.25 21.45 7.00
C GLN A 367 0.16 20.43 8.07
N PHE A 368 1.43 20.18 8.22
CA PHE A 368 1.97 19.09 9.06
C PHE A 368 2.81 19.60 10.25
N GLY A 369 3.44 20.78 10.15
CA GLY A 369 4.28 21.35 11.20
C GLY A 369 3.60 21.37 12.57
N PRO A 370 2.39 21.95 12.72
CA PRO A 370 1.70 22.00 14.01
C PRO A 370 1.38 20.61 14.60
N ILE A 371 1.15 19.62 13.75
CA ILE A 371 0.89 18.24 14.18
C ILE A 371 2.17 17.64 14.77
N TRP A 372 3.29 17.80 14.04
CA TRP A 372 4.60 17.34 14.52
C TRP A 372 5.03 18.05 15.80
N ASP A 373 4.71 19.33 15.98
CA ASP A 373 5.01 20.06 17.22
C ASP A 373 4.32 19.43 18.45
N VAL A 374 3.06 19.02 18.31
CA VAL A 374 2.35 18.31 19.39
C VAL A 374 2.96 16.94 19.64
N ILE A 375 3.29 16.20 18.60
CA ILE A 375 3.93 14.88 18.70
C ILE A 375 5.27 14.99 19.41
N ILE A 376 6.14 15.89 18.94
CA ILE A 376 7.49 16.10 19.50
C ILE A 376 7.38 16.58 20.96
N GLY A 377 6.44 17.45 21.28
CA GLY A 377 6.16 17.87 22.65
C GLY A 377 5.82 16.69 23.55
N ASN A 378 4.92 15.80 23.11
CA ASN A 378 4.57 14.61 23.88
C ASN A 378 5.75 13.64 24.05
N ILE A 379 6.57 13.48 23.00
CA ILE A 379 7.79 12.65 23.07
C ILE A 379 8.75 13.23 24.13
N ASN A 380 9.03 14.53 24.07
CA ASN A 380 9.96 15.20 24.99
C ASN A 380 9.47 15.16 26.45
N ASP A 381 8.16 15.17 26.66
CA ASP A 381 7.53 15.07 27.97
C ASP A 381 7.44 13.61 28.50
N GLY A 382 7.95 12.63 27.76
CA GLY A 382 7.86 11.21 28.10
C GLY A 382 6.46 10.64 28.02
N ARG A 383 5.57 11.24 27.23
CA ARG A 383 4.16 10.88 27.07
C ARG A 383 3.89 10.35 25.67
N MET A 384 4.75 9.52 25.15
CA MET A 384 4.57 8.92 23.82
C MET A 384 3.31 8.08 23.71
N ASP A 385 2.82 7.48 24.81
CA ASP A 385 1.56 6.75 24.88
C ASP A 385 0.36 7.60 24.42
N LEU A 386 0.42 8.92 24.62
CA LEU A 386 -0.60 9.85 24.12
C LEU A 386 -0.61 9.99 22.61
N THR A 387 0.47 9.62 21.94
CA THR A 387 0.57 9.71 20.49
C THR A 387 -0.04 8.48 19.80
N LEU A 388 -0.29 7.40 20.53
CA LEU A 388 -0.92 6.20 19.99
C LEU A 388 -2.43 6.41 19.86
N PRO A 389 -3.04 6.14 18.69
CA PRO A 389 -4.49 6.15 18.57
C PRO A 389 -5.07 4.93 19.28
N ARG A 390 -6.31 5.09 19.77
CA ARG A 390 -7.05 4.01 20.41
C ARG A 390 -8.15 3.43 19.53
N THR A 391 -8.09 3.72 18.24
CA THR A 391 -9.07 3.31 17.24
C THR A 391 -8.37 2.97 15.93
N LEU A 392 -9.05 2.21 15.06
CA LEU A 392 -8.57 2.04 13.69
C LEU A 392 -8.71 3.33 12.88
N PRO A 393 -7.88 3.53 11.87
CA PRO A 393 -8.12 4.58 10.90
C PRO A 393 -9.38 4.26 10.07
N TRP A 394 -10.04 5.30 9.61
CA TRP A 394 -11.08 5.16 8.61
C TRP A 394 -10.47 4.88 7.25
N LEU A 395 -10.73 3.70 6.70
CA LEU A 395 -10.10 3.22 5.47
C LEU A 395 -10.97 3.53 4.24
N CYS A 396 -10.30 3.85 3.14
CA CYS A 396 -10.90 4.00 1.83
C CYS A 396 -11.43 2.65 1.30
N ASN A 397 -12.65 2.64 0.76
CA ASN A 397 -13.24 1.41 0.24
C ASN A 397 -12.62 0.88 -1.08
N LEU A 398 -11.70 1.60 -1.72
CA LEU A 398 -10.94 1.09 -2.84
C LEU A 398 -9.48 0.78 -2.45
N CYS A 399 -8.71 1.79 -2.08
CA CYS A 399 -7.28 1.60 -1.86
C CYS A 399 -6.92 1.15 -0.44
N HIS A 400 -7.92 1.03 0.46
CA HIS A 400 -7.78 0.62 1.87
C HIS A 400 -6.76 1.43 2.69
N LEU A 401 -6.32 2.57 2.18
CA LEU A 401 -5.49 3.51 2.92
C LEU A 401 -6.35 4.45 3.79
N PRO A 402 -5.80 4.99 4.89
CA PRO A 402 -6.52 5.91 5.74
C PRO A 402 -7.03 7.14 4.99
N ILE A 403 -8.27 7.49 5.24
CA ILE A 403 -8.85 8.76 4.78
C ILE A 403 -8.34 9.84 5.74
N GLY A 404 -7.38 10.62 5.27
CA GLY A 404 -6.75 11.67 6.06
C GLY A 404 -7.05 13.06 5.54
N THR A 405 -7.05 14.03 6.44
CA THR A 405 -7.39 15.42 6.15
C THR A 405 -6.39 16.13 5.25
N ALA A 406 -5.12 15.94 5.53
CA ALA A 406 -4.05 16.55 4.76
C ALA A 406 -3.76 15.81 3.44
N ALA A 407 -4.41 14.68 3.21
CA ALA A 407 -4.22 13.90 1.98
C ALA A 407 -4.89 14.53 0.74
N SER A 408 -5.79 15.50 0.92
CA SER A 408 -6.45 16.16 -0.21
C SER A 408 -5.72 17.43 -0.61
N PRO A 409 -5.09 17.49 -1.78
CA PRO A 409 -4.41 18.70 -2.25
C PRO A 409 -5.36 19.86 -2.51
N ARG A 410 -6.66 19.60 -2.63
CA ARG A 410 -7.69 20.61 -2.86
C ARG A 410 -8.39 21.09 -1.58
N ASN A 411 -8.17 20.42 -0.47
CA ASN A 411 -8.73 20.81 0.81
C ASN A 411 -7.73 21.67 1.58
N GLU A 412 -7.79 22.96 1.35
CA GLU A 412 -7.02 23.92 2.14
C GLU A 412 -7.64 24.17 3.52
N THR A 413 -8.88 23.77 3.71
CA THR A 413 -9.65 23.97 4.94
C THR A 413 -10.31 22.70 5.42
N TYR A 414 -10.26 22.48 6.71
CA TYR A 414 -11.02 21.47 7.41
C TYR A 414 -12.54 21.69 7.33
N PRO A 415 -13.33 20.62 7.33
CA PRO A 415 -12.98 19.22 7.44
C PRO A 415 -12.65 18.59 6.08
N VAL A 416 -11.90 17.50 6.12
CA VAL A 416 -11.69 16.64 4.96
C VAL A 416 -13.02 16.19 4.41
N ARG A 417 -13.07 16.16 3.10
CA ARG A 417 -14.18 15.55 2.40
C ARG A 417 -13.82 14.13 2.02
N SER A 418 -14.44 13.15 2.65
CA SER A 418 -14.56 11.87 2.00
C SER A 418 -15.45 12.03 0.76
N TYR A 419 -15.29 11.12 -0.19
CA TYR A 419 -16.13 11.08 -1.38
C TYR A 419 -17.14 9.94 -1.23
N PRO A 420 -18.31 10.17 -0.60
CA PRO A 420 -19.27 9.11 -0.34
C PRO A 420 -19.97 8.67 -1.64
N LEU A 421 -20.36 7.41 -1.66
CA LEU A 421 -21.18 6.82 -2.70
C LEU A 421 -22.21 5.88 -2.06
N ARG A 422 -23.47 6.06 -2.41
CA ARG A 422 -24.53 5.15 -1.97
C ARG A 422 -24.79 4.09 -3.04
N TYR A 423 -24.68 2.82 -2.65
CA TYR A 423 -24.90 1.68 -3.54
C TYR A 423 -25.49 0.51 -2.74
N ASN A 424 -26.54 -0.12 -3.28
CA ASN A 424 -27.24 -1.25 -2.65
C ASN A 424 -27.60 -1.04 -1.17
N GLY A 425 -28.09 0.18 -0.84
CA GLY A 425 -28.50 0.53 0.52
C GLY A 425 -27.35 0.85 1.51
N ARG A 426 -26.10 0.74 1.06
CA ARG A 426 -24.88 1.06 1.86
C ARG A 426 -24.25 2.36 1.39
N THR A 427 -23.53 3.02 2.30
CA THR A 427 -22.69 4.17 1.97
C THR A 427 -21.24 3.73 2.03
N TYR A 428 -20.55 3.91 0.92
CA TYR A 428 -19.11 3.67 0.75
C TYR A 428 -18.36 4.99 0.80
N HIS A 429 -17.16 4.99 1.36
CA HIS A 429 -16.37 6.19 1.51
C HIS A 429 -15.00 6.03 0.84
N PHE A 430 -14.58 7.06 0.15
CA PHE A 430 -13.34 7.07 -0.60
C PHE A 430 -12.47 8.27 -0.23
N CYS A 431 -11.15 8.09 -0.27
CA CYS A 431 -10.20 9.17 0.04
C CYS A 431 -10.11 10.20 -1.09
N SER A 432 -10.59 9.88 -2.28
CA SER A 432 -10.46 10.72 -3.47
C SER A 432 -11.56 10.43 -4.50
N ARG A 433 -11.71 11.34 -5.46
CA ARG A 433 -12.60 11.14 -6.59
C ARG A 433 -12.18 9.96 -7.48
N PRO A 434 -10.88 9.77 -7.79
CA PRO A 434 -10.45 8.60 -8.56
C PRO A 434 -10.78 7.28 -7.87
N CYS A 435 -10.54 7.15 -6.56
CA CYS A 435 -10.92 5.95 -5.83
C CYS A 435 -12.42 5.65 -5.95
N ARG A 436 -13.28 6.69 -5.82
CA ARG A 436 -14.73 6.52 -5.97
C ARG A 436 -15.12 6.09 -7.38
N GLN A 437 -14.53 6.68 -8.42
CA GLN A 437 -14.84 6.38 -9.80
C GLN A 437 -14.38 4.97 -10.20
N ILE A 438 -13.16 4.60 -9.84
CA ILE A 438 -12.63 3.26 -10.11
C ILE A 438 -13.49 2.20 -9.43
N TRP A 439 -13.83 2.40 -8.16
CA TRP A 439 -14.71 1.48 -7.43
C TRP A 439 -16.09 1.36 -8.11
N TRP A 440 -16.65 2.47 -8.59
CA TRP A 440 -17.94 2.46 -9.27
C TRP A 440 -17.92 1.66 -10.57
N GLU A 441 -16.88 1.78 -11.36
CA GLU A 441 -16.74 1.05 -12.62
C GLU A 441 -16.51 -0.45 -12.40
N ASP A 442 -15.74 -0.80 -11.37
CA ASP A 442 -15.38 -2.19 -11.05
C ASP A 442 -16.23 -2.80 -9.92
N ARG A 443 -17.30 -2.15 -9.48
CA ARG A 443 -18.10 -2.55 -8.31
C ARG A 443 -18.61 -3.99 -8.32
N ASP A 444 -18.83 -4.53 -9.51
CA ASP A 444 -19.36 -5.89 -9.68
C ASP A 444 -18.26 -6.96 -9.52
N THR A 445 -17.00 -6.55 -9.53
CA THR A 445 -15.82 -7.43 -9.40
C THR A 445 -15.06 -7.24 -8.09
N LEU A 446 -15.35 -6.17 -7.34
CA LEU A 446 -14.70 -5.85 -6.07
C LEU A 446 -15.47 -6.50 -4.90
N HIS A 447 -14.94 -7.57 -4.36
CA HIS A 447 -15.65 -8.41 -3.38
C HIS A 447 -15.04 -8.41 -1.97
N ASP A 448 -13.83 -7.85 -1.77
CA ASP A 448 -13.17 -7.93 -0.47
C ASP A 448 -13.85 -7.04 0.56
N PRO A 449 -14.41 -7.62 1.64
CA PRO A 449 -15.01 -6.85 2.71
C PRO A 449 -13.93 -6.08 3.45
N THR A 450 -14.06 -4.77 3.46
CA THR A 450 -13.23 -3.90 4.30
C THR A 450 -13.51 -4.15 5.78
N VAL A 451 -12.65 -3.64 6.66
CA VAL A 451 -12.91 -3.66 8.11
C VAL A 451 -14.28 -3.04 8.43
N LEU A 452 -14.63 -1.98 7.73
CA LEU A 452 -15.93 -1.32 7.84
C LEU A 452 -17.09 -2.26 7.45
N GLU A 453 -16.97 -2.97 6.36
CA GLU A 453 -18.00 -3.90 5.90
C GLU A 453 -18.14 -5.10 6.85
N ARG A 454 -17.05 -5.57 7.41
CA ARG A 454 -17.05 -6.64 8.42
C ARG A 454 -17.70 -6.18 9.74
N LEU A 455 -17.46 -4.92 10.14
CA LEU A 455 -18.17 -4.30 11.27
C LEU A 455 -19.67 -4.17 10.98
N LEU A 456 -20.03 -3.71 9.77
CA LEU A 456 -21.44 -3.59 9.35
C LEU A 456 -22.13 -4.94 9.22
N GLY A 457 -21.42 -5.95 8.76
CA GLY A 457 -21.90 -7.33 8.64
C GLY A 457 -22.06 -8.05 9.97
N GLY A 458 -21.60 -7.44 11.09
CA GLY A 458 -21.62 -8.05 12.41
C GLY A 458 -20.58 -9.16 12.62
N GLU A 459 -19.65 -9.31 11.71
CA GLU A 459 -18.53 -10.28 11.84
C GLU A 459 -17.59 -9.89 12.96
N ILE A 460 -17.38 -8.59 13.16
CA ILE A 460 -16.62 -8.04 14.29
C ILE A 460 -17.51 -7.10 15.08
N GLN A 461 -17.47 -7.24 16.39
CA GLN A 461 -18.16 -6.29 17.27
C GLN A 461 -17.45 -4.94 17.20
N PRO A 462 -18.19 -3.80 17.44
CA PRO A 462 -17.56 -2.50 17.61
C PRO A 462 -16.48 -2.62 18.69
N PRO A 463 -15.23 -2.36 18.37
CA PRO A 463 -14.16 -2.87 19.19
C PRO A 463 -13.84 -2.00 20.38
N THR A 464 -13.51 -2.65 21.49
CA THR A 464 -12.51 -2.07 22.40
C THR A 464 -11.16 -1.98 21.68
N VAL A 465 -10.26 -1.16 22.17
CA VAL A 465 -8.88 -1.09 21.63
C VAL A 465 -8.24 -2.48 21.66
N GLU A 466 -8.44 -3.22 22.72
CA GLU A 466 -7.97 -4.57 22.91
C GLU A 466 -8.55 -5.53 21.86
N GLY A 467 -9.84 -5.40 21.56
CA GLY A 467 -10.51 -6.19 20.52
C GLY A 467 -9.99 -5.89 19.11
N LEU A 468 -9.70 -4.62 18.80
CA LEU A 468 -9.08 -4.22 17.53
C LEU A 468 -7.67 -4.79 17.39
N LEU A 469 -6.88 -4.67 18.44
CA LEU A 469 -5.53 -5.20 18.44
C LEU A 469 -5.52 -6.72 18.28
N ALA A 470 -6.39 -7.42 19.01
CA ALA A 470 -6.55 -8.86 18.88
C ALA A 470 -6.96 -9.28 17.47
N TRP A 471 -7.88 -8.51 16.85
CA TRP A 471 -8.28 -8.74 15.46
C TRP A 471 -7.13 -8.49 14.47
N MET A 472 -6.26 -7.54 14.76
CA MET A 472 -5.04 -7.27 13.99
C MET A 472 -3.90 -8.26 14.30
N GLY A 473 -4.09 -9.20 15.20
CA GLY A 473 -3.07 -10.14 15.64
C GLY A 473 -2.06 -9.55 16.64
N LEU A 474 -2.44 -8.48 17.33
CA LEU A 474 -1.60 -7.75 18.29
C LEU A 474 -2.11 -7.93 19.72
N THR A 475 -1.24 -7.73 20.70
CA THR A 475 -1.57 -7.76 22.12
C THR A 475 -1.53 -6.35 22.73
N PRO A 476 -2.30 -6.05 23.79
CA PRO A 476 -2.34 -4.73 24.42
C PRO A 476 -1.01 -4.22 24.96
N ASP A 477 -0.12 -5.10 25.36
CA ASP A 477 1.22 -4.77 25.85
C ASP A 477 2.15 -4.22 24.73
N VAL A 478 1.83 -4.51 23.49
CA VAL A 478 2.51 -3.93 22.32
C VAL A 478 2.19 -2.44 22.13
N MET A 479 1.10 -1.97 22.73
CA MET A 479 0.77 -0.55 22.75
C MET A 479 1.56 0.26 23.75
N GLY A 480 2.28 -0.42 24.65
CA GLY A 480 3.25 0.25 25.49
C GLY A 480 4.28 0.91 24.62
N ASP A 481 4.50 2.19 24.89
CA ASP A 481 5.45 2.93 24.14
C ASP A 481 6.85 2.54 24.57
N ASP A 482 7.53 1.79 23.76
CA ASP A 482 8.96 1.87 23.81
C ASP A 482 9.42 2.82 22.68
N ALA A 483 10.34 3.69 23.00
CA ALA A 483 10.96 4.60 22.04
C ALA A 483 11.53 3.85 20.83
N ASP A 484 11.79 2.57 20.99
CA ASP A 484 12.24 1.65 19.95
C ASP A 484 11.06 1.05 19.16
N GLY A 485 9.82 1.17 19.65
CA GLY A 485 8.56 0.89 18.94
C GLY A 485 8.29 -0.56 18.54
N TYR A 486 9.09 -1.54 19.03
CA TYR A 486 9.14 -2.85 18.37
C TYR A 486 9.27 -4.04 19.29
N ARG A 487 8.75 -3.96 20.50
CA ARG A 487 8.73 -5.09 21.42
C ARG A 487 8.00 -6.31 20.83
N TRP A 488 7.00 -6.06 20.02
CA TRP A 488 6.24 -7.10 19.35
C TRP A 488 7.08 -7.93 18.37
N ALA A 489 8.08 -7.35 17.72
CA ALA A 489 9.00 -8.08 16.85
C ALA A 489 9.91 -9.04 17.65
N ARG A 490 10.18 -8.74 18.91
CA ARG A 490 11.00 -9.58 19.80
C ARG A 490 10.25 -10.79 20.32
N SER A 491 8.93 -10.74 20.37
CA SER A 491 8.07 -11.80 20.92
C SER A 491 7.37 -12.60 19.86
N TYR A 492 7.97 -12.73 18.69
CA TYR A 492 7.38 -13.50 17.64
C TYR A 492 7.38 -15.00 17.94
N ALA A 493 6.53 -15.40 18.82
CA ALA A 493 5.79 -16.63 18.74
C ALA A 493 4.37 -16.25 18.27
N PRO A 494 3.66 -17.05 17.46
CA PRO A 494 2.24 -16.85 17.29
C PRO A 494 1.66 -16.84 18.70
N HIS A 495 1.33 -15.64 19.19
CA HIS A 495 0.63 -15.56 20.46
C HIS A 495 -0.67 -16.32 20.25
N PRO A 496 -0.93 -17.39 21.00
CA PRO A 496 -2.28 -17.89 21.05
C PRO A 496 -3.11 -16.66 21.37
N VAL A 497 -4.12 -16.38 20.53
CA VAL A 497 -5.16 -15.40 20.86
C VAL A 497 -5.46 -15.66 22.34
N PRO A 498 -5.19 -14.73 23.25
CA PRO A 498 -5.39 -15.01 24.66
C PRO A 498 -6.82 -15.48 24.80
N ALA A 499 -7.01 -16.72 25.25
CA ALA A 499 -8.33 -17.16 25.66
C ALA A 499 -8.84 -16.05 26.56
N THR A 500 -9.79 -15.29 26.05
CA THR A 500 -10.43 -14.11 26.64
C THR A 500 -9.93 -13.86 28.06
N ARG A 501 -8.99 -12.94 28.19
CA ARG A 501 -8.66 -12.41 29.51
C ARG A 501 -10.00 -12.02 30.10
N THR A 502 -10.43 -12.72 31.14
CA THR A 502 -11.66 -12.42 31.83
C THR A 502 -11.67 -10.93 32.03
N ALA A 503 -12.61 -10.25 31.36
CA ALA A 503 -12.71 -8.82 31.37
C ALA A 503 -12.54 -8.34 32.81
N LYS A 504 -11.59 -7.44 33.03
CA LYS A 504 -11.64 -6.60 34.24
C LYS A 504 -13.08 -6.16 34.33
N THR A 505 -13.73 -6.39 35.46
CA THR A 505 -15.12 -6.04 35.73
C THR A 505 -15.45 -4.76 35.00
N PRO A 506 -16.42 -4.74 34.08
CA PRO A 506 -16.69 -3.55 33.28
C PRO A 506 -16.91 -2.38 34.24
N ALA A 507 -16.23 -1.28 34.02
CA ALA A 507 -16.71 0.00 34.52
C ALA A 507 -18.20 0.05 34.17
N ALA A 508 -19.07 0.38 35.14
CA ALA A 508 -20.52 0.27 35.09
C ALA A 508 -21.04 0.42 33.66
N ALA A 509 -21.72 -0.62 33.16
CA ALA A 509 -22.05 -0.71 31.73
C ALA A 509 -22.66 0.60 31.27
N GLU A 510 -21.98 1.32 30.38
CA GLU A 510 -22.52 2.56 29.84
C GLU A 510 -23.86 2.24 29.22
N ALA A 511 -24.89 3.04 29.56
CA ALA A 511 -26.24 2.83 29.07
C ALA A 511 -26.31 3.04 27.54
N GLY A 512 -27.11 2.23 26.85
CA GLY A 512 -27.39 2.38 25.44
C GLY A 512 -26.59 1.42 24.54
N ARG A 513 -27.03 1.34 23.29
CA ARG A 513 -26.40 0.50 22.24
C ARG A 513 -25.19 1.20 21.66
N PRO A 514 -24.11 0.49 21.36
CA PRO A 514 -22.95 1.07 20.69
C PRO A 514 -23.30 1.54 19.25
N VAL A 515 -22.83 2.72 18.91
CA VAL A 515 -22.96 3.36 17.60
C VAL A 515 -21.55 3.74 17.13
N PRO A 516 -20.88 2.91 16.32
CA PRO A 516 -19.61 3.28 15.75
C PRO A 516 -19.82 4.39 14.70
N VAL A 517 -19.04 5.46 14.78
CA VAL A 517 -19.11 6.59 13.85
C VAL A 517 -17.74 6.91 13.28
N ASN A 518 -17.71 7.39 12.06
CA ASN A 518 -16.52 7.95 11.44
C ASN A 518 -16.36 9.40 11.92
N ALA A 519 -15.52 9.60 12.92
CA ALA A 519 -15.34 10.89 13.55
C ALA A 519 -14.13 11.65 12.98
N LEU A 520 -14.37 12.89 12.61
CA LEU A 520 -13.35 13.84 12.17
C LEU A 520 -13.33 15.02 13.14
N PHE A 521 -12.16 15.30 13.72
CA PHE A 521 -11.99 16.47 14.57
C PHE A 521 -11.35 17.63 13.79
N ALA A 522 -11.83 18.83 13.99
CA ALA A 522 -11.30 20.03 13.33
C ALA A 522 -9.82 20.25 13.72
N GLY A 523 -8.95 20.29 12.74
CA GLY A 523 -7.50 20.39 12.96
C GLY A 523 -6.77 19.05 13.03
N ASP A 524 -7.49 17.92 13.03
CA ASP A 524 -6.86 16.60 12.92
C ASP A 524 -6.68 16.21 11.45
N PHE A 525 -5.67 15.39 11.16
CA PHE A 525 -5.42 14.86 9.82
C PHE A 525 -6.00 13.44 9.65
N VAL A 526 -6.47 12.82 10.73
CA VAL A 526 -6.99 11.46 10.74
C VAL A 526 -8.48 11.45 11.03
N THR A 527 -9.24 10.74 10.22
CA THR A 527 -10.61 10.36 10.54
C THR A 527 -10.59 9.00 11.25
N GLN A 528 -11.25 8.90 12.38
CA GLN A 528 -11.23 7.72 13.24
C GLN A 528 -12.59 7.08 13.37
N LEU A 529 -12.60 5.76 13.52
CA LEU A 529 -13.79 5.04 13.98
C LEU A 529 -13.87 5.17 15.50
N VAL A 530 -14.85 5.91 15.98
CA VAL A 530 -15.11 6.10 17.43
C VAL A 530 -16.44 5.45 17.79
N VAL A 531 -16.45 4.68 18.87
CA VAL A 531 -17.70 4.10 19.37
C VAL A 531 -18.32 5.05 20.40
N ILE A 532 -19.45 5.61 20.02
CA ILE A 532 -20.36 6.36 20.91
C ILE A 532 -21.58 5.48 21.23
N ARG A 533 -22.48 5.95 22.04
CA ARG A 533 -23.70 5.19 22.36
C ARG A 533 -24.94 5.98 21.98
N ASP A 534 -26.02 5.29 21.67
CA ASP A 534 -27.28 5.92 21.29
C ASP A 534 -27.89 6.73 22.47
N ALA A 535 -27.58 6.36 23.71
CA ALA A 535 -27.99 7.09 24.93
C ALA A 535 -27.04 8.24 25.31
N ASP A 536 -25.87 8.38 24.66
CA ASP A 536 -25.00 9.53 24.91
C ASP A 536 -25.69 10.82 24.46
N THR A 537 -25.51 11.91 25.18
CA THR A 537 -25.78 13.23 24.60
C THR A 537 -24.77 13.54 23.52
N VAL A 538 -25.12 14.38 22.56
CA VAL A 538 -24.21 14.78 21.49
C VAL A 538 -22.93 15.43 22.05
N THR A 539 -23.04 16.19 23.15
CA THR A 539 -21.87 16.72 23.87
C THR A 539 -20.99 15.62 24.46
N ALA A 540 -21.58 14.58 25.04
CA ALA A 540 -20.81 13.44 25.56
C ALA A 540 -20.12 12.68 24.42
N ALA A 541 -20.82 12.47 23.31
CA ALA A 541 -20.24 11.88 22.11
C ALA A 541 -19.09 12.72 21.55
N ALA A 542 -19.24 14.05 21.48
CA ALA A 542 -18.16 14.96 21.07
C ALA A 542 -16.94 14.86 21.99
N SER A 543 -17.16 14.73 23.28
CA SER A 543 -16.08 14.56 24.27
C SER A 543 -15.32 13.25 24.08
N LYS A 544 -16.03 12.15 23.74
CA LYS A 544 -15.40 10.88 23.40
C LYS A 544 -14.50 10.99 22.14
N VAL A 545 -14.94 11.73 21.14
CA VAL A 545 -14.15 12.02 19.94
C VAL A 545 -12.94 12.90 20.30
N ALA A 546 -13.16 13.99 21.00
CA ALA A 546 -12.10 14.90 21.41
C ALA A 546 -10.99 14.19 22.22
N ALA A 547 -11.36 13.28 23.11
CA ALA A 547 -10.42 12.50 23.92
C ALA A 547 -9.45 11.63 23.10
N GLN A 548 -9.79 11.31 21.86
CA GLN A 548 -8.90 10.57 20.95
C GLN A 548 -7.88 11.48 20.24
N VAL A 549 -8.09 12.79 20.27
CA VAL A 549 -7.43 13.73 19.38
C VAL A 549 -6.73 14.86 20.14
N VAL A 550 -7.43 15.50 21.05
CA VAL A 550 -6.96 16.71 21.76
C VAL A 550 -5.82 16.34 22.71
N GLY A 551 -4.74 17.10 22.66
CA GLY A 551 -3.50 16.83 23.41
C GLY A 551 -2.66 15.68 22.80
N ARG A 552 -3.13 15.03 21.74
CA ARG A 552 -2.42 13.96 21.02
C ARG A 552 -1.94 14.43 19.65
N ARG A 553 -2.84 15.03 18.87
CA ARG A 553 -2.61 15.51 17.49
C ARG A 553 -3.08 16.95 17.30
N VAL A 554 -4.02 17.41 18.12
CA VAL A 554 -4.56 18.75 18.07
C VAL A 554 -4.30 19.43 19.41
N PRO A 555 -3.78 20.67 19.43
CA PRO A 555 -3.59 21.42 20.67
C PRO A 555 -4.91 21.62 21.43
N PRO A 556 -4.92 21.50 22.77
CA PRO A 556 -6.09 21.82 23.57
C PRO A 556 -6.46 23.30 23.45
N ARG A 557 -7.78 23.59 23.55
CA ARG A 557 -8.32 24.95 23.62
C ARG A 557 -9.34 25.01 24.73
N ASP A 558 -9.46 26.16 25.34
CA ASP A 558 -10.52 26.44 26.29
C ASP A 558 -11.78 26.92 25.55
N ALA A 559 -12.45 25.97 24.91
CA ALA A 559 -13.66 26.24 24.12
C ALA A 559 -14.59 25.02 24.18
N GLY A 560 -15.88 25.24 24.02
CA GLY A 560 -16.87 24.18 23.89
C GLY A 560 -16.67 23.35 22.63
N LEU A 561 -17.38 22.23 22.53
CA LEU A 561 -17.37 21.36 21.37
C LEU A 561 -18.69 21.46 20.61
N VAL A 562 -18.61 21.43 19.28
CA VAL A 562 -19.76 21.36 18.39
C VAL A 562 -19.67 20.14 17.50
N VAL A 563 -20.78 19.44 17.34
CA VAL A 563 -20.92 18.31 16.40
C VAL A 563 -21.71 18.75 15.18
N ARG A 564 -21.24 18.36 14.00
CA ARG A 564 -21.97 18.53 12.75
C ARG A 564 -22.18 17.17 12.09
N HIS A 565 -23.39 16.93 11.67
CA HIS A 565 -23.79 15.77 10.91
C HIS A 565 -24.53 16.25 9.66
N ASP A 566 -24.21 15.76 8.50
CA ASP A 566 -24.72 16.21 7.19
C ASP A 566 -24.66 17.75 7.00
N GLY A 567 -23.57 18.37 7.48
CA GLY A 567 -23.33 19.80 7.40
C GLY A 567 -24.12 20.66 8.40
N ARG A 568 -25.02 20.07 9.22
CA ARG A 568 -25.84 20.77 10.22
C ARG A 568 -25.24 20.60 11.62
N ALA A 569 -25.20 21.67 12.38
CA ALA A 569 -24.86 21.59 13.79
C ALA A 569 -26.00 20.87 14.56
N ILE A 570 -25.61 19.93 15.39
CA ILE A 570 -26.57 19.19 16.24
C ILE A 570 -26.54 19.80 17.64
N PRO A 571 -27.72 20.04 18.27
CA PRO A 571 -27.77 20.47 19.66
C PRO A 571 -27.06 19.50 20.59
N GLY A 572 -26.30 20.02 21.54
CA GLY A 572 -25.43 19.20 22.38
C GLY A 572 -26.18 18.39 23.46
N ASP A 573 -27.37 18.79 23.77
CA ASP A 573 -28.24 18.22 24.83
C ASP A 573 -29.14 17.06 24.35
N VAL A 574 -29.31 16.91 23.04
CA VAL A 574 -30.05 15.76 22.49
C VAL A 574 -29.20 14.49 22.55
N THR A 575 -29.87 13.35 22.61
CA THR A 575 -29.17 12.05 22.53
C THR A 575 -28.73 11.73 21.10
N VAL A 576 -27.75 10.85 20.98
CA VAL A 576 -27.30 10.33 19.66
C VAL A 576 -28.48 9.68 18.93
N ALA A 577 -29.36 8.95 19.66
CA ALA A 577 -30.56 8.36 19.07
C ALA A 577 -31.50 9.41 18.48
N GLU A 578 -31.72 10.53 19.19
CA GLU A 578 -32.59 11.63 18.76
C GLU A 578 -31.95 12.49 17.64
N SER A 579 -30.64 12.52 17.57
CA SER A 579 -29.88 13.29 16.57
C SER A 579 -29.98 12.76 15.14
N GLY A 580 -30.41 11.51 14.97
CA GLY A 580 -30.43 10.82 13.69
C GLY A 580 -29.07 10.29 13.24
N ILE A 581 -28.03 10.33 14.07
CA ILE A 581 -26.74 9.73 13.80
C ILE A 581 -26.87 8.20 13.83
N CYS A 582 -26.52 7.57 12.71
CA CYS A 582 -26.55 6.12 12.54
C CYS A 582 -25.13 5.51 12.58
N PRO A 583 -25.01 4.18 12.78
CA PRO A 583 -23.73 3.49 12.67
C PRO A 583 -23.03 3.79 11.35
N LEU A 584 -21.75 4.13 11.45
CA LEU A 584 -20.83 4.50 10.38
C LEU A 584 -21.13 5.83 9.67
N ASP A 585 -22.05 6.62 10.18
CA ASP A 585 -22.18 8.00 9.73
C ASP A 585 -20.89 8.78 10.00
N THR A 586 -20.67 9.82 9.18
CA THR A 586 -19.58 10.74 9.36
C THR A 586 -20.00 11.91 10.23
N VAL A 587 -19.36 12.06 11.39
CA VAL A 587 -19.57 13.18 12.29
C VAL A 587 -18.34 14.08 12.34
N HIS A 588 -18.55 15.37 12.23
CA HIS A 588 -17.52 16.39 12.36
C HIS A 588 -17.60 17.03 13.73
N VAL A 589 -16.52 16.94 14.48
CA VAL A 589 -16.39 17.56 15.80
C VAL A 589 -15.38 18.68 15.74
N GLY A 590 -15.65 19.80 16.37
CA GLY A 590 -14.73 20.93 16.38
C GLY A 590 -14.97 21.82 17.58
N TRP A 591 -14.14 22.83 17.71
CA TRP A 591 -14.30 23.86 18.72
C TRP A 591 -15.50 24.74 18.36
N ASP A 592 -16.31 25.06 19.36
CA ASP A 592 -17.43 25.98 19.20
C ASP A 592 -16.90 27.41 19.09
N PRO A 593 -17.07 28.08 17.93
CA PRO A 593 -16.58 29.42 17.74
C PRO A 593 -17.26 30.49 18.63
N SER A 594 -18.40 30.15 19.26
CA SER A 594 -19.12 31.05 20.12
C SER A 594 -18.62 31.05 21.56
N THR A 595 -17.76 30.10 21.97
CA THR A 595 -17.31 29.89 23.34
C THR A 595 -15.83 30.20 23.59
N GLY A 596 -15.10 30.64 22.53
CA GLY A 596 -13.66 30.93 22.60
C GLY A 596 -13.29 32.38 22.47
#